data_3c6d25368f99bb2e077c28e791ade3a6
#
_entry.id   3c6d25368f99bb2e077c28e791ade3a6
#
_cell.length_a   1.000
_cell.length_b   1.000
_cell.length_c   1.000
_cell.angle_alpha   90.00
_cell.angle_beta   90.00
_cell.angle_gamma   90.00
#
_symmetry.space_group_name_H-M   'P 1'
#
loop_
_entity.id
_entity.type
_entity.pdbx_description
1 polymer ?
#
loop_
_entity_poly.entity_id
_entity_poly.type
_entity_poly.pdbx_seq_one_letter_code
_entity_poly.pdbx_strand_id
1 'polypeptide(L)'
;MVSGQVGLAQTAAKPKPKTAVKPGMAAWSPEVQKTLGVTAENFNAEGLNKLTQAQLTALLISARPDPRKGLLTCPASGTVPAGKVKVLVTVAGDDPTGAIATAIKDAVGALNGVDVVDTAATADRALHVVIQEQTVNKRTIGFTASYLTATPCSEELGGKSTDVELKGTLGTYSNAKGPGLAKDLAGMMDQDIQALRR
;
A
#
# COMPACT_ATOMS: atom_id res chain seq x y z
N MET A 1 67.13 -31.42 -28.81
CA MET A 1 67.29 -30.44 -27.72
C MET A 1 65.97 -29.80 -27.47
N VAL A 2 65.23 -30.22 -26.44
CA VAL A 2 63.96 -29.65 -26.05
C VAL A 2 64.09 -29.21 -24.61
N SER A 3 64.12 -27.91 -24.37
CA SER A 3 64.22 -27.33 -23.04
C SER A 3 62.79 -27.26 -22.45
N GLY A 4 62.53 -28.02 -21.40
CA GLY A 4 61.32 -27.93 -20.60
C GLY A 4 61.46 -26.78 -19.61
N GLN A 5 60.50 -25.81 -19.67
CA GLN A 5 60.32 -24.83 -18.62
C GLN A 5 59.35 -25.36 -17.58
N VAL A 6 59.80 -25.48 -16.36
CA VAL A 6 58.99 -25.81 -15.18
C VAL A 6 58.34 -24.52 -14.68
N GLY A 7 57.06 -24.40 -14.87
CA GLY A 7 56.27 -23.29 -14.33
C GLY A 7 56.01 -23.49 -12.83
N LEU A 8 56.52 -22.61 -12.00
CA LEU A 8 56.22 -22.50 -10.58
C LEU A 8 54.78 -21.95 -10.40
N ALA A 9 53.88 -22.80 -9.96
CA ALA A 9 52.53 -22.37 -9.55
C ALA A 9 52.61 -21.56 -8.25
N GLN A 10 52.42 -20.26 -8.33
CA GLN A 10 52.21 -19.41 -7.15
C GLN A 10 50.80 -19.70 -6.59
N THR A 11 50.76 -20.35 -5.45
CA THR A 11 49.54 -20.50 -4.63
C THR A 11 49.21 -19.15 -4.03
N ALA A 12 48.20 -18.48 -4.62
CA ALA A 12 47.64 -17.26 -4.06
C ALA A 12 47.00 -17.55 -2.68
N ALA A 13 47.59 -16.99 -1.64
CA ALA A 13 47.07 -17.07 -0.28
C ALA A 13 45.68 -16.45 -0.21
N LYS A 14 44.71 -17.26 0.21
CA LYS A 14 43.33 -16.81 0.48
C LYS A 14 43.33 -15.66 1.48
N PRO A 15 42.75 -14.48 1.18
CA PRO A 15 42.73 -13.37 2.13
C PRO A 15 41.96 -13.81 3.38
N LYS A 16 42.61 -13.65 4.54
CA LYS A 16 41.99 -13.88 5.84
C LYS A 16 40.77 -13.00 5.97
N PRO A 17 39.61 -13.53 6.46
CA PRO A 17 38.40 -12.72 6.70
C PRO A 17 38.80 -11.59 7.68
N LYS A 18 38.57 -10.34 7.25
CA LYS A 18 38.74 -9.17 8.13
C LYS A 18 37.75 -9.32 9.28
N THR A 19 38.27 -9.47 10.48
CA THR A 19 37.45 -9.51 11.70
C THR A 19 36.62 -8.23 11.76
N ALA A 20 35.30 -8.33 11.75
CA ALA A 20 34.43 -7.17 11.82
C ALA A 20 34.68 -6.42 13.13
N VAL A 21 35.17 -5.19 13.03
CA VAL A 21 35.43 -4.33 14.19
C VAL A 21 34.08 -3.97 14.79
N LYS A 22 33.84 -4.30 16.06
CA LYS A 22 32.63 -3.91 16.80
C LYS A 22 32.68 -2.42 17.10
N PRO A 23 31.73 -1.63 16.63
CA PRO A 23 31.70 -0.21 16.93
C PRO A 23 31.40 0.03 18.42
N GLY A 24 32.22 0.84 19.08
CA GLY A 24 31.84 1.40 20.37
C GLY A 24 30.82 2.53 20.20
N MET A 25 30.09 2.87 21.26
CA MET A 25 29.08 3.94 21.23
C MET A 25 29.63 5.28 20.69
N ALA A 26 30.90 5.60 20.99
CA ALA A 26 31.56 6.82 20.51
C ALA A 26 31.72 6.88 18.97
N ALA A 27 31.62 5.75 18.28
CA ALA A 27 31.63 5.68 16.81
C ALA A 27 30.27 6.00 16.16
N TRP A 28 29.23 6.16 16.97
CA TRP A 28 27.89 6.46 16.49
C TRP A 28 27.64 7.96 16.48
N SER A 29 27.02 8.46 15.41
CA SER A 29 26.64 9.87 15.38
C SER A 29 25.57 10.18 16.45
N PRO A 30 25.53 11.41 16.98
CA PRO A 30 24.50 11.82 17.95
C PRO A 30 23.07 11.61 17.43
N GLU A 31 22.88 11.75 16.13
CA GLU A 31 21.59 11.53 15.46
C GLU A 31 21.16 10.06 15.53
N VAL A 32 22.10 9.14 15.30
CA VAL A 32 21.88 7.69 15.43
C VAL A 32 21.54 7.31 16.85
N GLN A 33 22.27 7.84 17.82
CA GLN A 33 22.01 7.60 19.24
C GLN A 33 20.61 8.07 19.64
N LYS A 34 20.22 9.27 19.19
CA LYS A 34 18.90 9.84 19.42
C LYS A 34 17.79 9.02 18.78
N THR A 35 17.97 8.59 17.53
CA THR A 35 16.96 7.83 16.77
C THR A 35 16.71 6.46 17.39
N LEU A 36 17.73 5.82 17.94
CA LEU A 36 17.63 4.53 18.60
C LEU A 36 17.31 4.63 20.10
N GLY A 37 17.24 5.85 20.67
CA GLY A 37 17.08 6.04 22.11
C GLY A 37 18.24 5.49 22.93
N VAL A 38 19.45 5.41 22.35
CA VAL A 38 20.62 4.79 22.98
C VAL A 38 21.33 5.80 23.87
N THR A 39 21.48 5.45 25.14
CA THR A 39 22.27 6.19 26.12
C THR A 39 23.52 5.37 26.52
N ALA A 40 24.48 6.03 27.17
CA ALA A 40 25.66 5.33 27.70
C ALA A 40 25.28 4.21 28.68
N GLU A 41 24.16 4.35 29.35
CA GLU A 41 23.67 3.40 30.36
C GLU A 41 23.06 2.16 29.71
N ASN A 42 22.20 2.33 28.68
CA ASN A 42 21.53 1.21 28.04
C ASN A 42 22.34 0.53 26.92
N PHE A 43 23.38 1.19 26.41
CA PHE A 43 24.20 0.67 25.30
C PHE A 43 24.78 -0.72 25.59
N ASN A 44 25.27 -0.93 26.80
CA ASN A 44 25.82 -2.23 27.22
C ASN A 44 24.74 -3.18 27.72
N ALA A 45 23.71 -2.67 28.43
CA ALA A 45 22.63 -3.46 29.00
C ALA A 45 21.79 -4.15 27.93
N GLU A 46 21.50 -3.47 26.84
CA GLU A 46 20.70 -4.02 25.72
C GLU A 46 21.56 -4.85 24.72
N GLY A 47 22.85 -5.00 24.98
CA GLY A 47 23.72 -5.81 24.13
C GLY A 47 24.05 -5.21 22.78
N LEU A 48 23.77 -3.92 22.57
CA LEU A 48 24.05 -3.19 21.33
C LEU A 48 25.53 -3.17 20.99
N ASN A 49 26.40 -3.21 22.00
CA ASN A 49 27.85 -3.35 21.87
C ASN A 49 28.29 -4.69 21.24
N LYS A 50 27.41 -5.68 21.17
CA LYS A 50 27.66 -7.01 20.59
C LYS A 50 27.28 -7.08 19.11
N LEU A 51 26.57 -6.10 18.60
CA LEU A 51 26.13 -6.08 17.21
C LEU A 51 27.28 -5.75 16.26
N THR A 52 27.27 -6.36 15.10
CA THR A 52 28.14 -6.01 13.98
C THR A 52 27.63 -4.73 13.32
N GLN A 53 28.48 -4.06 12.54
CA GLN A 53 28.08 -2.87 11.80
C GLN A 53 26.92 -3.14 10.82
N ALA A 54 26.86 -4.31 10.20
CA ALA A 54 25.74 -4.70 9.32
C ALA A 54 24.43 -4.85 10.10
N GLN A 55 24.46 -5.46 11.28
CA GLN A 55 23.29 -5.58 12.15
C GLN A 55 22.82 -4.22 12.68
N LEU A 56 23.73 -3.32 13.03
CA LEU A 56 23.42 -1.95 13.40
C LEU A 56 22.79 -1.18 12.25
N THR A 57 23.32 -1.31 11.03
CA THR A 57 22.74 -0.68 9.84
C THR A 57 21.33 -1.20 9.57
N ALA A 58 21.11 -2.51 9.69
CA ALA A 58 19.78 -3.10 9.54
C ALA A 58 18.80 -2.60 10.61
N LEU A 59 19.26 -2.51 11.86
CA LEU A 59 18.47 -1.96 12.97
C LEU A 59 18.11 -0.49 12.73
N LEU A 60 19.06 0.32 12.27
CA LEU A 60 18.85 1.72 11.92
C LEU A 60 17.84 1.90 10.79
N ILE A 61 17.92 1.05 9.76
CA ILE A 61 16.94 1.08 8.66
C ILE A 61 15.55 0.72 9.16
N SER A 62 15.45 -0.29 10.03
CA SER A 62 14.16 -0.72 10.60
C SER A 62 13.59 0.25 11.64
N ALA A 63 14.45 0.97 12.36
CA ALA A 63 14.06 1.97 13.35
C ALA A 63 13.83 3.37 12.76
N ARG A 64 14.19 3.60 11.50
CA ARG A 64 13.85 4.86 10.84
C ARG A 64 12.33 4.97 10.82
N PRO A 65 11.75 6.00 11.46
CA PRO A 65 10.34 6.28 11.25
C PRO A 65 10.16 6.43 9.73
N ASP A 66 9.18 5.74 9.18
CA ASP A 66 8.80 5.96 7.79
C ASP A 66 8.53 7.46 7.65
N PRO A 67 9.36 8.20 6.87
CA PRO A 67 9.20 9.64 6.73
C PRO A 67 7.83 10.03 6.19
N ARG A 68 7.09 9.06 5.64
CA ARG A 68 5.72 9.23 5.15
C ARG A 68 4.66 9.05 6.23
N LYS A 69 4.96 8.34 7.33
CA LYS A 69 3.98 8.03 8.39
C LYS A 69 3.40 9.26 9.10
N GLY A 70 4.11 10.38 9.10
CA GLY A 70 3.66 11.64 9.69
C GLY A 70 3.02 12.61 8.68
N LEU A 71 3.10 12.27 7.38
CA LEU A 71 2.70 13.14 6.28
C LEU A 71 1.41 12.64 5.59
N LEU A 72 1.00 11.40 5.87
CA LEU A 72 -0.18 10.79 5.30
C LEU A 72 -1.38 11.05 6.20
N THR A 73 -2.32 11.85 5.73
CA THR A 73 -3.60 12.11 6.40
C THR A 73 -4.71 11.36 5.68
N CYS A 74 -5.27 10.37 6.36
CA CYS A 74 -6.40 9.60 5.87
C CYS A 74 -7.63 9.85 6.73
N PRO A 75 -8.85 9.70 6.19
CA PRO A 75 -10.04 9.55 7.00
C PRO A 75 -9.80 8.45 8.04
N ALA A 76 -10.08 8.76 9.31
CA ALA A 76 -9.72 7.87 10.42
C ALA A 76 -10.31 6.47 10.20
N SER A 77 -9.42 5.48 9.96
CA SER A 77 -9.82 4.08 9.95
C SER A 77 -10.27 3.71 11.38
N GLY A 78 -11.54 3.35 11.54
CA GLY A 78 -12.11 2.92 12.81
C GLY A 78 -13.01 3.93 13.52
N THR A 79 -13.07 5.18 13.05
CA THR A 79 -14.12 6.12 13.44
C THR A 79 -14.94 6.47 12.20
N VAL A 80 -15.87 5.59 11.83
CA VAL A 80 -16.94 6.07 10.95
C VAL A 80 -17.61 7.20 11.70
N PRO A 81 -17.63 8.42 11.15
CA PRO A 81 -18.38 9.51 11.77
C PRO A 81 -19.78 8.99 12.12
N ALA A 82 -20.38 9.49 13.18
CA ALA A 82 -21.77 9.13 13.55
C ALA A 82 -22.80 9.53 12.46
N GLY A 83 -22.31 9.79 11.24
CA GLY A 83 -23.02 10.17 10.03
C GLY A 83 -22.93 9.11 8.93
N LYS A 84 -23.26 9.52 7.73
CA LYS A 84 -23.20 8.70 6.52
C LYS A 84 -21.76 8.61 6.01
N VAL A 85 -21.38 7.41 5.55
CA VAL A 85 -20.10 7.19 4.86
C VAL A 85 -20.19 7.78 3.46
N LYS A 86 -19.27 8.64 3.11
CA LYS A 86 -19.17 9.27 1.80
C LYS A 86 -18.36 8.37 0.86
N VAL A 87 -18.96 7.95 -0.23
CA VAL A 87 -18.35 7.03 -1.19
C VAL A 87 -18.19 7.69 -2.55
N LEU A 88 -16.95 7.79 -3.04
CA LEU A 88 -16.68 8.13 -4.43
C LEU A 88 -16.84 6.88 -5.29
N VAL A 89 -17.66 6.96 -6.34
CA VAL A 89 -17.83 5.86 -7.31
C VAL A 89 -17.35 6.34 -8.67
N THR A 90 -16.29 5.72 -9.19
CA THR A 90 -15.80 5.94 -10.55
C THR A 90 -15.98 4.69 -11.39
N VAL A 91 -16.51 4.86 -12.59
CA VAL A 91 -16.76 3.77 -13.53
C VAL A 91 -16.14 4.13 -14.88
N ALA A 92 -15.39 3.18 -15.45
CA ALA A 92 -14.76 3.29 -16.74
C ALA A 92 -15.01 2.01 -17.57
N GLY A 93 -14.68 2.02 -18.86
CA GLY A 93 -14.76 0.86 -19.74
C GLY A 93 -16.01 0.84 -20.62
N ASP A 94 -16.56 -0.35 -20.90
CA ASP A 94 -17.60 -0.58 -21.90
C ASP A 94 -19.01 -0.24 -21.37
N ASP A 95 -19.28 1.05 -21.19
CA ASP A 95 -20.60 1.58 -20.83
C ASP A 95 -20.92 2.86 -21.63
N PRO A 96 -21.14 2.74 -22.96
CA PRO A 96 -21.30 3.89 -23.84
C PRO A 96 -22.50 4.78 -23.51
N THR A 97 -23.48 4.25 -22.81
CA THR A 97 -24.69 5.00 -22.40
C THR A 97 -24.59 5.57 -21.00
N GLY A 98 -23.61 5.15 -20.20
CA GLY A 98 -23.50 5.48 -18.77
C GLY A 98 -24.58 4.81 -17.90
N ALA A 99 -25.37 3.89 -18.48
CA ALA A 99 -26.47 3.26 -17.77
C ALA A 99 -25.98 2.34 -16.63
N ILE A 100 -24.88 1.62 -16.84
CA ILE A 100 -24.31 0.74 -15.81
C ILE A 100 -23.66 1.58 -14.71
N ALA A 101 -22.94 2.64 -15.09
CA ALA A 101 -22.35 3.58 -14.14
C ALA A 101 -23.42 4.22 -13.23
N THR A 102 -24.53 4.67 -13.83
CA THR A 102 -25.67 5.22 -13.09
C THR A 102 -26.26 4.16 -12.16
N ALA A 103 -26.52 2.95 -12.65
CA ALA A 103 -27.05 1.87 -11.83
C ALA A 103 -26.15 1.50 -10.64
N ILE A 104 -24.83 1.53 -10.81
CA ILE A 104 -23.88 1.29 -9.72
C ILE A 104 -23.94 2.42 -8.68
N LYS A 105 -23.93 3.68 -9.12
CA LYS A 105 -24.03 4.85 -8.21
C LYS A 105 -25.33 4.83 -7.43
N ASP A 106 -26.44 4.55 -8.09
CA ASP A 106 -27.77 4.45 -7.46
C ASP A 106 -27.83 3.30 -6.44
N ALA A 107 -27.28 2.13 -6.80
CA ALA A 107 -27.26 0.97 -5.92
C ALA A 107 -26.38 1.20 -4.67
N VAL A 108 -25.22 1.87 -4.81
CA VAL A 108 -24.36 2.25 -3.69
C VAL A 108 -25.03 3.34 -2.84
N GLY A 109 -25.63 4.34 -3.47
CA GLY A 109 -26.35 5.42 -2.77
C GLY A 109 -27.61 4.96 -2.02
N ALA A 110 -28.18 3.82 -2.42
CA ALA A 110 -29.31 3.20 -1.71
C ALA A 110 -28.90 2.41 -0.45
N LEU A 111 -27.59 2.23 -0.21
CA LEU A 111 -27.10 1.55 1.00
C LEU A 111 -27.38 2.39 2.24
N ASN A 112 -27.70 1.73 3.34
CA ASN A 112 -28.01 2.42 4.59
C ASN A 112 -26.77 3.17 5.14
N GLY A 113 -26.93 4.47 5.36
CA GLY A 113 -25.87 5.31 5.90
C GLY A 113 -24.73 5.56 4.90
N VAL A 114 -25.05 5.64 3.61
CA VAL A 114 -24.10 5.98 2.54
C VAL A 114 -24.57 7.24 1.81
N ASP A 115 -23.63 8.08 1.43
CA ASP A 115 -23.81 9.18 0.48
C ASP A 115 -22.79 9.03 -0.63
N VAL A 116 -23.23 9.05 -1.89
CA VAL A 116 -22.31 9.08 -3.05
C VAL A 116 -21.85 10.51 -3.29
N VAL A 117 -20.53 10.69 -3.42
CA VAL A 117 -19.88 11.98 -3.66
C VAL A 117 -19.10 11.96 -4.97
N ASP A 118 -18.84 13.16 -5.53
CA ASP A 118 -18.19 13.30 -6.84
C ASP A 118 -16.69 13.59 -6.75
N THR A 119 -16.15 13.83 -5.55
CA THR A 119 -14.75 14.20 -5.37
C THR A 119 -14.04 13.34 -4.32
N ALA A 120 -12.80 12.95 -4.59
CA ALA A 120 -11.97 12.21 -3.65
C ALA A 120 -11.70 12.98 -2.35
N ALA A 121 -11.58 14.31 -2.42
CA ALA A 121 -11.31 15.18 -1.27
C ALA A 121 -12.41 15.12 -0.18
N THR A 122 -13.62 14.72 -0.54
CA THR A 122 -14.75 14.62 0.40
C THR A 122 -15.15 13.18 0.70
N ALA A 123 -14.51 12.20 0.07
CA ALA A 123 -14.86 10.81 0.20
C ALA A 123 -14.13 10.13 1.38
N ASP A 124 -14.85 9.30 2.12
CA ASP A 124 -14.28 8.40 3.14
C ASP A 124 -13.81 7.09 2.52
N ARG A 125 -14.42 6.69 1.39
CA ARG A 125 -14.09 5.50 0.61
C ARG A 125 -14.23 5.79 -0.89
N ALA A 126 -13.48 5.05 -1.70
CA ALA A 126 -13.61 5.05 -3.14
C ALA A 126 -13.88 3.65 -3.66
N LEU A 127 -14.74 3.56 -4.68
CA LEU A 127 -15.00 2.37 -5.48
C LEU A 127 -14.67 2.69 -6.93
N HIS A 128 -13.58 2.11 -7.43
CA HIS A 128 -13.17 2.21 -8.82
C HIS A 128 -13.58 0.96 -9.55
N VAL A 129 -14.29 1.12 -10.65
CA VAL A 129 -14.85 0.01 -11.44
C VAL A 129 -14.44 0.16 -12.91
N VAL A 130 -13.96 -0.93 -13.48
CA VAL A 130 -13.72 -1.03 -14.94
C VAL A 130 -14.65 -2.11 -15.49
N ILE A 131 -15.51 -1.71 -16.42
CA ILE A 131 -16.50 -2.60 -17.04
C ILE A 131 -15.94 -3.11 -18.37
N GLN A 132 -16.13 -4.39 -18.61
CA GLN A 132 -15.85 -5.04 -19.87
C GLN A 132 -17.10 -5.79 -20.35
N GLU A 133 -17.56 -5.45 -21.55
CA GLU A 133 -18.68 -6.15 -22.20
C GLU A 133 -18.21 -7.51 -22.70
N GLN A 134 -19.00 -8.55 -22.42
CA GLN A 134 -18.79 -9.91 -22.92
C GLN A 134 -19.66 -10.13 -24.15
N THR A 135 -19.03 -10.38 -25.29
CA THR A 135 -19.74 -10.57 -26.57
C THR A 135 -19.43 -11.94 -27.18
N VAL A 136 -20.46 -12.58 -27.71
CA VAL A 136 -20.34 -13.80 -28.55
C VAL A 136 -21.10 -13.57 -29.85
N ASN A 137 -20.44 -13.77 -30.96
CA ASN A 137 -20.99 -13.53 -32.30
C ASN A 137 -21.66 -12.14 -32.44
N LYS A 138 -20.98 -11.10 -31.94
CA LYS A 138 -21.45 -9.70 -31.89
C LYS A 138 -22.73 -9.48 -31.08
N ARG A 139 -23.09 -10.41 -30.21
CA ARG A 139 -24.20 -10.24 -29.24
C ARG A 139 -23.65 -10.15 -27.85
N THR A 140 -24.08 -9.15 -27.11
CA THR A 140 -23.79 -9.01 -25.68
C THR A 140 -24.40 -10.16 -24.91
N ILE A 141 -23.58 -10.89 -24.18
CA ILE A 141 -23.99 -11.99 -23.30
C ILE A 141 -23.92 -11.63 -21.83
N GLY A 142 -23.23 -10.52 -21.50
CA GLY A 142 -23.07 -10.04 -20.15
C GLY A 142 -21.96 -9.02 -20.02
N PHE A 143 -21.63 -8.72 -18.76
CA PHE A 143 -20.60 -7.77 -18.39
C PHE A 143 -19.73 -8.37 -17.29
N THR A 144 -18.45 -8.03 -17.32
CA THR A 144 -17.51 -8.26 -16.22
C THR A 144 -17.08 -6.91 -15.68
N ALA A 145 -17.09 -6.75 -14.38
CA ALA A 145 -16.53 -5.59 -13.69
C ALA A 145 -15.33 -6.00 -12.87
N SER A 146 -14.18 -5.40 -13.13
CA SER A 146 -13.06 -5.41 -12.20
C SER A 146 -13.20 -4.21 -11.28
N TYR A 147 -13.06 -4.39 -9.98
CA TYR A 147 -13.22 -3.31 -9.01
C TYR A 147 -12.05 -3.24 -8.04
N LEU A 148 -11.82 -2.05 -7.54
CA LEU A 148 -10.88 -1.74 -6.47
C LEU A 148 -11.57 -0.84 -5.45
N THR A 149 -11.59 -1.23 -4.19
CA THR A 149 -11.92 -0.30 -3.10
C THR A 149 -10.65 0.42 -2.66
N ALA A 150 -10.79 1.68 -2.25
CA ALA A 150 -9.67 2.47 -1.77
C ALA A 150 -10.12 3.42 -0.65
N THR A 151 -9.15 3.88 0.15
CA THR A 151 -9.34 4.99 1.08
C THR A 151 -8.60 6.20 0.55
N PRO A 152 -9.30 7.28 0.16
CA PRO A 152 -8.67 8.53 -0.23
C PRO A 152 -7.92 9.14 0.95
N CYS A 153 -6.70 9.57 0.72
CA CYS A 153 -5.80 10.18 1.70
C CYS A 153 -5.13 11.40 1.06
N SER A 154 -4.53 12.25 1.88
CA SER A 154 -3.63 13.29 1.43
C SER A 154 -2.22 13.05 1.95
N GLU A 155 -1.22 13.19 1.10
CA GLU A 155 0.19 13.13 1.47
C GLU A 155 0.80 14.52 1.36
N GLU A 156 1.39 15.03 2.44
CA GLU A 156 2.13 16.29 2.42
C GLU A 156 3.62 16.01 2.24
N LEU A 157 4.18 16.45 1.12
CA LEU A 157 5.59 16.32 0.79
C LEU A 157 6.15 17.68 0.32
N GLY A 158 7.15 18.20 1.04
CA GLY A 158 7.82 19.44 0.66
C GLY A 158 6.89 20.65 0.57
N GLY A 159 5.86 20.73 1.42
CA GLY A 159 4.86 21.82 1.43
C GLY A 159 3.82 21.74 0.30
N LYS A 160 3.75 20.61 -0.40
CA LYS A 160 2.71 20.31 -1.39
C LYS A 160 1.85 19.15 -0.88
N SER A 161 0.54 19.34 -0.91
CA SER A 161 -0.41 18.26 -0.67
C SER A 161 -0.70 17.53 -1.97
N THR A 162 -0.65 16.21 -1.93
CA THR A 162 -0.95 15.32 -3.07
C THR A 162 -1.99 14.30 -2.63
N ASP A 163 -3.02 14.12 -3.44
CA ASP A 163 -4.01 13.10 -3.19
C ASP A 163 -3.43 11.72 -3.50
N VAL A 164 -3.56 10.81 -2.54
CA VAL A 164 -3.12 9.43 -2.65
C VAL A 164 -4.26 8.50 -2.20
N GLU A 165 -4.21 7.26 -2.64
CA GLU A 165 -5.20 6.27 -2.25
C GLU A 165 -4.54 5.05 -1.61
N LEU A 166 -5.00 4.69 -0.43
CA LEU A 166 -4.68 3.40 0.17
C LEU A 166 -5.59 2.34 -0.43
N LYS A 167 -4.99 1.40 -1.16
CA LYS A 167 -5.71 0.31 -1.83
C LYS A 167 -6.32 -0.64 -0.80
N GLY A 168 -7.60 -0.96 -1.01
CA GLY A 168 -8.35 -1.94 -0.24
C GLY A 168 -8.52 -3.26 -1.00
N THR A 169 -9.76 -3.69 -1.19
CA THR A 169 -10.09 -4.96 -1.84
C THR A 169 -10.11 -4.81 -3.35
N LEU A 170 -9.47 -5.75 -4.04
CA LEU A 170 -9.54 -5.92 -5.49
C LEU A 170 -10.31 -7.20 -5.81
N GLY A 171 -11.20 -7.14 -6.80
CA GLY A 171 -11.93 -8.31 -7.23
C GLY A 171 -12.63 -8.13 -8.57
N THR A 172 -13.39 -9.14 -8.96
CA THR A 172 -14.16 -9.15 -10.20
C THR A 172 -15.54 -9.75 -9.97
N TYR A 173 -16.53 -9.18 -10.64
CA TYR A 173 -17.88 -9.74 -10.75
C TYR A 173 -18.25 -9.88 -12.21
N SER A 174 -19.05 -10.90 -12.55
CA SER A 174 -19.65 -11.06 -13.87
C SER A 174 -21.14 -11.28 -13.76
N ASN A 175 -21.89 -10.56 -14.57
CA ASN A 175 -23.36 -10.68 -14.59
C ASN A 175 -23.88 -10.50 -16.01
N ALA A 176 -24.95 -11.22 -16.34
CA ALA A 176 -25.61 -11.13 -17.65
C ALA A 176 -26.26 -9.76 -17.90
N LYS A 177 -26.53 -8.99 -16.84
CA LYS A 177 -27.23 -7.70 -16.91
C LYS A 177 -26.55 -6.66 -16.05
N GLY A 178 -26.43 -5.42 -16.54
CA GLY A 178 -25.87 -4.29 -15.80
C GLY A 178 -26.47 -4.05 -14.40
N PRO A 179 -27.79 -4.04 -14.23
CA PRO A 179 -28.41 -3.90 -12.90
C PRO A 179 -28.04 -5.02 -11.90
N GLY A 180 -27.83 -6.25 -12.39
CA GLY A 180 -27.34 -7.34 -11.55
C GLY A 180 -25.91 -7.09 -11.08
N LEU A 181 -25.03 -6.62 -11.99
CA LEU A 181 -23.66 -6.23 -11.67
C LEU A 181 -23.63 -5.10 -10.63
N ALA A 182 -24.50 -4.09 -10.78
CA ALA A 182 -24.61 -2.99 -9.83
C ALA A 182 -25.00 -3.46 -8.42
N LYS A 183 -25.92 -4.43 -8.33
CA LYS A 183 -26.32 -5.04 -7.05
C LYS A 183 -25.17 -5.83 -6.40
N ASP A 184 -24.40 -6.58 -7.19
CA ASP A 184 -23.27 -7.37 -6.67
C ASP A 184 -22.18 -6.44 -6.11
N LEU A 185 -21.86 -5.35 -6.83
CA LEU A 185 -20.89 -4.35 -6.39
C LEU A 185 -21.37 -3.57 -5.14
N ALA A 186 -22.65 -3.21 -5.09
CA ALA A 186 -23.20 -2.54 -3.91
C ALA A 186 -23.18 -3.47 -2.68
N GLY A 187 -23.51 -4.76 -2.85
CA GLY A 187 -23.43 -5.74 -1.76
C GLY A 187 -22.00 -5.92 -1.22
N MET A 188 -20.98 -5.91 -2.09
CA MET A 188 -19.58 -5.92 -1.69
C MET A 188 -19.21 -4.63 -0.93
N MET A 189 -19.64 -3.46 -1.43
CA MET A 189 -19.38 -2.18 -0.78
C MET A 189 -20.06 -2.09 0.60
N ASP A 190 -21.26 -2.62 0.76
CA ASP A 190 -21.93 -2.71 2.06
C ASP A 190 -21.11 -3.54 3.06
N GLN A 191 -20.57 -4.69 2.63
CA GLN A 191 -19.70 -5.52 3.48
C GLN A 191 -18.42 -4.77 3.91
N ASP A 192 -17.78 -4.05 2.99
CA ASP A 192 -16.59 -3.24 3.28
C ASP A 192 -16.92 -2.15 4.32
N ILE A 193 -18.03 -1.44 4.14
CA ILE A 193 -18.51 -0.41 5.08
C ILE A 193 -18.90 -1.01 6.45
N GLN A 194 -19.56 -2.16 6.48
CA GLN A 194 -19.91 -2.85 7.73
C GLN A 194 -18.66 -3.30 8.51
N ALA A 195 -17.59 -3.69 7.81
CA ALA A 195 -16.33 -4.05 8.44
C ALA A 195 -15.66 -2.85 9.13
N LEU A 196 -15.90 -1.62 8.64
CA LEU A 196 -15.39 -0.39 9.25
C LEU A 196 -16.15 0.04 10.50
N ARG A 197 -17.40 -0.41 10.65
CA ARG A 197 -18.28 -0.05 11.76
C ARG A 197 -18.13 -0.97 12.98
N ARG A 198 -17.32 -2.01 12.87
CA ARG A 198 -17.00 -2.98 13.94
C ARG A 198 -15.73 -2.60 14.68
#